data_d284cbdf3b0c23f804c8c0010d00f022
#
_entry.id   d284cbdf3b0c23f804c8c0010d00f022
#
_cell.length_a   1.000
_cell.length_b   1.000
_cell.length_c   1.000
_cell.angle_alpha   90.00
_cell.angle_beta   90.00
_cell.angle_gamma   90.00
#
_symmetry.space_group_name_H-M   'P 1'
#
loop_
_entity.id
_entity.type
_entity.pdbx_description
1 polymer ?
#
loop_
_entity_poly.entity_id
_entity_poly.type
_entity_poly.pdbx_seq_one_letter_code
_entity_poly.pdbx_strand_id
1 'polypeptide(L)'
;MAGSDTTATLVIAAREARLRAIAPYSHFLVGAALETADGVVITGCNIENASYGLTTCAERVALLKALSDGHRTFTRIVVAADTLAPTPPCGPCRQLLWEYCGDIPVIMANLTDVTATHQLSTLFPMPFDQRSL
;
A
#
# COMPACT_ATOMS: atom_id res chain seq x y z
N MET A 1 -5.17 -19.30 12.35
CA MET A 1 -4.89 -19.40 11.50
C MET A 1 -4.56 -18.36 10.87
N ALA A 2 -4.63 -18.16 10.94
CA ALA A 2 -4.75 -17.43 10.28
C ALA A 2 -3.99 -16.24 10.07
N GLY A 3 -3.49 -15.59 11.04
CA GLY A 3 -2.75 -14.36 10.86
C GLY A 3 -1.57 -14.50 9.89
N SER A 4 -0.74 -15.53 10.06
CA SER A 4 0.42 -15.71 9.19
C SER A 4 0.01 -16.12 7.78
N ASP A 5 -1.03 -16.95 7.63
CA ASP A 5 -1.50 -17.36 6.32
C ASP A 5 -2.06 -16.20 5.53
N THR A 6 -2.84 -15.33 6.18
CA THR A 6 -3.40 -14.16 5.50
C THR A 6 -2.32 -13.14 5.17
N THR A 7 -1.29 -13.00 5.99
CA THR A 7 -0.16 -12.13 5.68
C THR A 7 0.59 -12.65 4.45
N ALA A 8 0.85 -13.95 4.38
CA ALA A 8 1.50 -14.56 3.23
C ALA A 8 0.68 -14.34 1.96
N THR A 9 -0.63 -14.50 2.04
CA THR A 9 -1.53 -14.28 0.92
C THR A 9 -1.46 -12.83 0.43
N LEU A 10 -1.45 -11.86 1.33
CA LEU A 10 -1.33 -10.45 0.98
C LEU A 10 0.02 -10.14 0.33
N VAL A 11 1.09 -10.71 0.86
CA VAL A 11 2.44 -10.50 0.30
C VAL A 11 2.52 -11.04 -1.12
N ILE A 12 1.97 -12.23 -1.36
CA ILE A 12 1.92 -12.82 -2.70
C ILE A 12 1.11 -11.92 -3.65
N ALA A 13 -0.04 -11.45 -3.19
CA ALA A 13 -0.90 -10.58 -4.00
C ALA A 13 -0.20 -9.28 -4.37
N ALA A 14 0.53 -8.67 -3.43
CA ALA A 14 1.28 -7.45 -3.69
C ALA A 14 2.41 -7.68 -4.68
N ARG A 15 3.14 -8.80 -4.54
CA ARG A 15 4.21 -9.16 -5.47
C ARG A 15 3.69 -9.40 -6.88
N GLU A 16 2.54 -10.04 -7.02
CA GLU A 16 1.92 -10.26 -8.33
C GLU A 16 1.41 -8.96 -8.94
N ALA A 17 0.80 -8.09 -8.15
CA ALA A 17 0.33 -6.80 -8.62
C ALA A 17 1.49 -5.96 -9.16
N ARG A 18 2.65 -6.03 -8.54
CA ARG A 18 3.86 -5.34 -8.96
C ARG A 18 4.19 -5.60 -10.44
N LEU A 19 3.95 -6.81 -10.91
CA LEU A 19 4.27 -7.19 -12.29
C LEU A 19 3.40 -6.48 -13.33
N ARG A 20 2.31 -5.86 -12.92
CA ARG A 20 1.42 -5.09 -13.80
C ARG A 20 1.71 -3.60 -13.79
N ALA A 21 2.72 -3.16 -13.03
CA ALA A 21 3.08 -1.75 -12.94
C ALA A 21 3.48 -1.20 -14.31
N ILE A 22 3.17 0.07 -14.52
CA ILE A 22 3.55 0.81 -15.71
C ILE A 22 4.55 1.87 -15.27
N ALA A 23 5.84 1.56 -15.45
CA ALA A 23 6.92 2.40 -14.93
C ALA A 23 7.99 2.67 -16.00
N PRO A 24 7.62 3.28 -17.15
CA PRO A 24 8.57 3.50 -18.24
C PRO A 24 9.64 4.54 -17.92
N TYR A 25 9.43 5.36 -16.91
CA TYR A 25 10.37 6.44 -16.57
C TYR A 25 11.35 6.01 -15.47
N SER A 26 10.83 5.48 -14.36
CA SER A 26 11.67 5.08 -13.22
C SER A 26 12.20 3.65 -13.33
N HIS A 27 11.49 2.78 -14.04
CA HIS A 27 11.70 1.34 -14.06
C HIS A 27 11.59 0.71 -12.66
N PHE A 28 10.97 1.41 -11.71
CA PHE A 28 10.78 0.95 -10.34
C PHE A 28 9.34 0.49 -10.17
N LEU A 29 9.14 -0.83 -10.15
CA LEU A 29 7.83 -1.44 -10.05
C LEU A 29 7.48 -1.69 -8.60
N VAL A 30 6.28 -1.25 -8.21
CA VAL A 30 5.75 -1.41 -6.85
C VAL A 30 4.36 -2.03 -6.95
N GLY A 31 4.08 -2.96 -6.04
CA GLY A 31 2.76 -3.54 -5.88
C GLY A 31 2.25 -3.31 -4.47
N ALA A 32 0.94 -3.26 -4.31
CA ALA A 32 0.30 -3.13 -3.02
C ALA A 32 -0.89 -4.06 -2.91
N ALA A 33 -1.17 -4.52 -1.70
CA ALA A 33 -2.36 -5.30 -1.39
C ALA A 33 -2.97 -4.75 -0.11
N LEU A 34 -4.21 -4.30 -0.21
CA LEU A 34 -4.97 -3.71 0.90
C LEU A 34 -6.05 -4.69 1.31
N GLU A 35 -6.12 -5.01 2.60
CA GLU A 35 -7.11 -5.94 3.12
C GLU A 35 -8.25 -5.17 3.79
N THR A 36 -9.48 -5.52 3.43
CA THR A 36 -10.67 -4.96 4.07
C THR A 36 -11.01 -5.74 5.35
N ALA A 37 -11.88 -5.15 6.18
CA ALA A 37 -12.30 -5.78 7.43
C ALA A 37 -13.02 -7.11 7.22
N ASP A 38 -13.67 -7.28 6.08
CA ASP A 38 -14.36 -8.54 5.73
C ASP A 38 -13.48 -9.50 4.90
N GLY A 39 -12.19 -9.23 4.83
CA GLY A 39 -11.23 -10.17 4.25
C GLY A 39 -11.02 -10.07 2.75
N VAL A 40 -11.58 -9.06 2.10
CA VAL A 40 -11.36 -8.84 0.67
C VAL A 40 -9.98 -8.21 0.46
N VAL A 41 -9.26 -8.69 -0.55
CA VAL A 41 -7.93 -8.18 -0.91
C VAL A 41 -8.05 -7.35 -2.18
N ILE A 42 -7.68 -6.07 -2.11
CA ILE A 42 -7.67 -5.16 -3.26
C ILE A 42 -6.22 -4.81 -3.55
N THR A 43 -5.79 -5.02 -4.81
CA THR A 43 -4.41 -4.79 -5.20
C THR A 43 -4.26 -3.52 -6.04
N GLY A 44 -3.04 -3.01 -6.07
CA GLY A 44 -2.67 -1.90 -6.93
C GLY A 44 -1.21 -2.01 -7.35
N CYS A 45 -0.87 -1.29 -8.39
CA CYS A 45 0.50 -1.15 -8.87
C CYS A 45 0.72 0.31 -9.24
N ASN A 46 1.99 0.75 -9.30
CA ASN A 46 2.26 2.12 -9.69
C ASN A 46 2.04 2.30 -11.19
N ILE A 47 1.50 3.46 -11.55
CA ILE A 47 1.20 3.81 -12.93
C ILE A 47 1.77 5.21 -13.16
N GLU A 48 2.81 5.28 -13.99
CA GLU A 48 3.53 6.51 -14.26
C GLU A 48 2.95 7.24 -15.45
N ASN A 49 3.12 8.55 -15.44
CA ASN A 49 2.70 9.44 -16.51
C ASN A 49 3.83 10.42 -16.80
N ALA A 50 3.95 10.85 -18.05
CA ALA A 50 4.94 11.86 -18.42
C ALA A 50 4.70 13.17 -17.65
N SER A 51 3.46 13.47 -17.32
CA SER A 51 3.13 14.52 -16.36
C SER A 51 3.26 13.93 -14.96
N TYR A 52 4.39 14.15 -14.31
CA TYR A 52 4.74 13.48 -13.05
C TYR A 52 3.68 13.64 -11.95
N GLY A 53 2.98 14.76 -11.94
CA GLY A 53 1.90 14.98 -10.99
C GLY A 53 0.73 14.02 -11.13
N LEU A 54 0.60 13.34 -12.27
CA LEU A 54 -0.44 12.35 -12.53
C LEU A 54 0.01 10.91 -12.21
N THR A 55 1.30 10.70 -11.96
CA THR A 55 1.81 9.39 -11.55
C THR A 55 1.14 8.97 -10.26
N THR A 56 0.64 7.73 -10.23
CA THR A 56 -0.09 7.20 -9.07
C THR A 56 0.66 6.03 -8.47
N CYS A 57 0.91 6.10 -7.16
CA CYS A 57 1.59 5.05 -6.41
C CYS A 57 0.69 3.81 -6.27
N ALA A 58 1.32 2.64 -6.09
CA ALA A 58 0.61 1.38 -5.93
C ALA A 58 -0.40 1.42 -4.78
N GLU A 59 -0.01 1.97 -3.64
CA GLU A 59 -0.86 2.08 -2.46
C GLU A 59 -2.10 2.93 -2.75
N ARG A 60 -1.92 4.01 -3.49
CA ARG A 60 -3.02 4.89 -3.85
C ARG A 60 -3.98 4.21 -4.81
N VAL A 61 -3.46 3.48 -5.79
CA VAL A 61 -4.32 2.72 -6.72
C VAL A 61 -5.17 1.72 -5.95
N ALA A 62 -4.57 0.95 -5.05
CA ALA A 62 -5.31 -0.03 -4.25
C ALA A 62 -6.38 0.65 -3.39
N LEU A 63 -6.03 1.74 -2.71
CA LEU A 63 -6.96 2.45 -1.84
C LEU A 63 -8.12 3.06 -2.62
N LEU A 64 -7.84 3.75 -3.72
CA LEU A 64 -8.90 4.39 -4.51
C LEU A 64 -9.84 3.36 -5.13
N LYS A 65 -9.30 2.22 -5.60
CA LYS A 65 -10.14 1.12 -6.08
C LYS A 65 -11.08 0.63 -4.97
N ALA A 66 -10.54 0.40 -3.79
CA ALA A 66 -11.32 -0.10 -2.65
C ALA A 66 -12.43 0.89 -2.28
N LEU A 67 -12.09 2.17 -2.17
CA LEU A 67 -13.07 3.20 -1.84
C LEU A 67 -14.14 3.33 -2.91
N SER A 68 -13.75 3.27 -4.18
CA SER A 68 -14.66 3.35 -5.31
C SER A 68 -15.61 2.15 -5.35
N ASP A 69 -15.15 0.99 -4.88
CA ASP A 69 -15.97 -0.22 -4.81
C ASP A 69 -16.85 -0.27 -3.55
N GLY A 70 -16.78 0.74 -2.70
CA GLY A 70 -17.66 0.86 -1.54
C GLY A 70 -17.07 0.37 -0.23
N HIS A 71 -15.81 -0.09 -0.22
CA HIS A 71 -15.16 -0.50 1.04
C HIS A 71 -14.80 0.72 1.88
N ARG A 72 -14.92 0.61 3.18
CA ARG A 72 -14.69 1.73 4.10
C ARG A 72 -13.85 1.38 5.31
N THR A 73 -13.67 0.09 5.61
CA THR A 73 -12.94 -0.38 6.79
C THR A 73 -11.83 -1.33 6.36
N PHE A 74 -10.61 -1.05 6.81
CA PHE A 74 -9.41 -1.74 6.35
C PHE A 74 -8.59 -2.21 7.56
N THR A 75 -7.84 -3.31 7.39
CA THR A 75 -7.11 -3.94 8.48
C THR A 75 -5.59 -3.84 8.33
N ARG A 76 -5.07 -3.81 7.11
CA ARG A 76 -3.62 -3.71 6.86
C ARG A 76 -3.35 -3.54 5.38
N ILE A 77 -2.11 -3.12 5.07
CA ILE A 77 -1.64 -2.99 3.69
C ILE A 77 -0.24 -3.57 3.57
N VAL A 78 0.02 -4.25 2.45
CA VAL A 78 1.36 -4.71 2.07
C VAL A 78 1.83 -3.90 0.88
N VAL A 79 3.10 -3.47 0.93
CA VAL A 79 3.79 -2.80 -0.17
C VAL A 79 4.98 -3.66 -0.55
N ALA A 80 5.08 -4.03 -1.83
CA ALA A 80 6.14 -4.91 -2.33
C ALA A 80 6.94 -4.24 -3.44
N ALA A 81 8.26 -4.26 -3.31
CA ALA A 81 9.18 -3.72 -4.30
C ALA A 81 10.49 -4.51 -4.27
N ASP A 82 11.22 -4.50 -5.38
CA ASP A 82 12.50 -5.23 -5.49
C ASP A 82 13.62 -4.38 -4.89
N THR A 83 13.72 -4.39 -3.56
CA THR A 83 14.70 -3.61 -2.81
C THR A 83 15.28 -4.44 -1.67
N LEU A 84 16.51 -4.12 -1.27
CA LEU A 84 17.11 -4.76 -0.08
C LEU A 84 16.55 -4.14 1.20
N ALA A 85 16.47 -2.81 1.24
CA ALA A 85 15.88 -2.08 2.36
C ALA A 85 14.37 -2.00 2.21
N PRO A 86 13.63 -1.83 3.31
CA PRO A 86 12.18 -1.65 3.22
C PRO A 86 11.81 -0.45 2.34
N THR A 87 10.75 -0.61 1.54
CA THR A 87 10.20 0.48 0.73
C THR A 87 8.92 0.97 1.39
N PRO A 88 8.97 2.09 2.11
CA PRO A 88 7.78 2.62 2.78
C PRO A 88 6.88 3.36 1.80
N PRO A 89 5.59 3.54 2.12
CA PRO A 89 4.74 4.39 1.32
C PRO A 89 5.24 5.84 1.34
N CYS A 90 5.08 6.54 0.22
CA CYS A 90 5.47 7.94 0.12
C CYS A 90 4.60 8.83 1.02
N GLY A 91 5.00 10.09 1.21
CA GLY A 91 4.26 11.01 2.07
C GLY A 91 2.79 11.16 1.73
N PRO A 92 2.44 11.49 0.46
CA PRO A 92 1.02 11.60 0.08
C PRO A 92 0.24 10.31 0.29
N CYS A 93 0.87 9.13 0.08
CA CYS A 93 0.21 7.85 0.33
C CYS A 93 -0.07 7.65 1.82
N ARG A 94 0.87 8.06 2.70
CA ARG A 94 0.64 8.00 4.15
C ARG A 94 -0.53 8.88 4.56
N GLN A 95 -0.66 10.06 3.97
CA GLN A 95 -1.76 10.98 4.24
C GLN A 95 -3.10 10.34 3.84
N LEU A 96 -3.17 9.76 2.64
CA LEU A 96 -4.39 9.12 2.17
C LEU A 96 -4.75 7.89 3.00
N LEU A 97 -3.78 7.06 3.33
CA LEU A 97 -4.00 5.88 4.16
C LEU A 97 -4.49 6.28 5.56
N TRP A 98 -3.90 7.32 6.15
CA TRP A 98 -4.34 7.81 7.46
C TRP A 98 -5.79 8.28 7.43
N GLU A 99 -6.15 9.07 6.43
CA GLU A 99 -7.49 9.61 6.29
C GLU A 99 -8.56 8.52 6.18
N TYR A 100 -8.31 7.51 5.34
CA TYR A 100 -9.34 6.55 4.96
C TYR A 100 -9.21 5.19 5.64
N CYS A 101 -8.04 4.84 6.15
CA CYS A 101 -7.82 3.55 6.81
C CYS A 101 -7.56 3.68 8.31
N GLY A 102 -7.11 4.84 8.78
CA GLY A 102 -6.70 5.01 10.16
C GLY A 102 -5.33 4.38 10.42
N ASP A 103 -5.08 4.02 11.67
CA ASP A 103 -3.77 3.51 12.08
C ASP A 103 -3.69 2.01 11.84
N ILE A 104 -3.44 1.62 10.60
CA ILE A 104 -3.32 0.22 10.22
C ILE A 104 -1.84 -0.21 10.14
N PRO A 105 -1.55 -1.51 10.29
CA PRO A 105 -0.22 -2.03 10.01
C PRO A 105 0.16 -1.85 8.54
N VAL A 106 1.40 -1.42 8.31
CA VAL A 106 2.00 -1.31 6.99
C VAL A 106 3.13 -2.34 6.92
N ILE A 107 2.97 -3.30 6.04
CA ILE A 107 3.91 -4.42 5.87
C ILE A 107 4.70 -4.15 4.60
N MET A 108 6.02 -4.07 4.71
CA MET A 108 6.91 -3.83 3.58
C MET A 108 7.61 -5.14 3.22
N ALA A 109 7.57 -5.51 1.96
CA ALA A 109 8.15 -6.75 1.48
C ALA A 109 9.00 -6.51 0.24
N ASN A 110 10.07 -7.30 0.08
CA ASN A 110 10.77 -7.40 -1.18
C ASN A 110 10.33 -8.68 -1.90
N LEU A 111 11.11 -9.16 -2.85
CA LEU A 111 10.69 -10.34 -3.64
C LEU A 111 10.83 -11.66 -2.87
N THR A 112 11.55 -11.65 -1.75
CA THR A 112 11.83 -12.87 -0.97
C THR A 112 11.33 -12.81 0.47
N ASP A 113 11.36 -11.63 1.10
CA ASP A 113 11.12 -11.50 2.54
C ASP A 113 10.16 -10.37 2.86
N VAL A 114 9.57 -10.44 4.05
CA VAL A 114 8.98 -9.27 4.71
C VAL A 114 10.13 -8.52 5.36
N THR A 115 10.36 -7.27 4.97
CA THR A 115 11.54 -6.51 5.41
C THR A 115 11.26 -5.61 6.59
N ALA A 116 10.01 -5.18 6.79
CA ALA A 116 9.61 -4.38 7.95
C ALA A 116 8.10 -4.40 8.10
N THR A 117 7.63 -4.21 9.32
CA THR A 117 6.21 -4.00 9.63
C THR A 117 6.12 -2.91 10.68
N HIS A 118 5.36 -1.86 10.38
CA HIS A 118 5.14 -0.74 11.29
C HIS A 118 3.68 -0.32 11.28
N GLN A 119 3.20 0.20 12.41
CA GLN A 119 1.92 0.90 12.42
C GLN A 119 2.06 2.18 11.60
N LEU A 120 0.99 2.58 10.93
CA LEU A 120 1.00 3.81 10.15
C LEU A 120 1.34 5.02 11.02
N SER A 121 0.89 5.04 12.28
CA SER A 121 1.20 6.11 13.22
C SER A 121 2.70 6.25 13.48
N THR A 122 3.48 5.17 13.38
CA THR A 122 4.93 5.22 13.49
C THR A 122 5.57 5.87 12.26
N LEU A 123 5.03 5.59 11.08
CA LEU A 123 5.52 6.15 9.81
C LEU A 123 5.01 7.57 9.56
N PHE A 124 3.97 7.98 10.26
CA PHE A 124 3.30 9.26 10.05
C PHE A 124 2.89 9.88 11.39
N PRO A 125 3.87 10.26 12.21
CA PRO A 125 3.57 10.87 13.51
C PRO A 125 2.99 12.27 13.34
N MET A 126 2.09 12.65 14.24
CA MET A 126 1.43 13.96 14.24
C MET A 126 0.83 14.32 12.88
N PRO A 127 -0.06 13.48 12.35
CA PRO A 127 -0.60 13.72 11.02
C PRO A 127 -1.51 14.95 11.01
N PHE A 128 -1.52 15.64 9.88
CA PHE A 128 -2.55 16.64 9.61
C PHE A 128 -3.83 15.89 9.21
N ASP A 129 -4.90 16.07 9.95
CA ASP A 129 -6.18 15.42 9.65
C ASP A 129 -7.34 16.33 10.08
N GLN A 130 -8.57 15.78 10.08
CA GLN A 130 -9.75 16.58 10.39
C GLN A 130 -9.70 17.20 11.80
N ARG A 131 -8.92 16.62 12.72
CA ARG A 131 -8.74 17.23 14.05
C ARG A 131 -7.98 18.55 13.98
N SER A 132 -7.25 18.80 12.90
CA SER A 132 -6.53 20.04 12.65
C SER A 132 -7.43 21.13 12.06
N LEU A 133 -8.60 20.76 11.61
CA LEU A 133 -9.58 21.66 11.01
C LEU A 133 -10.67 22.03 12.04
#